data_3ad33e34362a307bde6ad2c9ea7e4b3c
#
_entry.id   3ad33e34362a307bde6ad2c9ea7e4b3c
#
_cell.length_a   1.000
_cell.length_b   1.000
_cell.length_c   1.000
_cell.angle_alpha   90.00
_cell.angle_beta   90.00
_cell.angle_gamma   90.00
#
_symmetry.space_group_name_H-M   'P 1'
#
loop_
_entity.id
_entity.type
_entity.pdbx_description
1 polymer ?
#
loop_
_entity_poly.entity_id
_entity_poly.type
_entity_poly.pdbx_seq_one_letter_code
_entity_poly.pdbx_strand_id
1 'polypeptide(L)'
;MGKAKILIVEDESIVARDIQRRLQHLGYEVVGAVPTGEEAIKKASILLPELVLMDVRLKGEMDGIEAAGVIRQEYDIPVIYLSAYADNDTLKRASVTEPFGYILKPFEERELHTTIEMALYRNELEKKIKESENWYGTTLRSLG
;
A
#
# COMPACT_ATOMS: atom_id res chain seq x y z
N MET A 1 16.62 11.59 -9.29
CA MET A 1 15.31 11.35 -8.66
C MET A 1 15.35 10.11 -7.80
N GLY A 2 14.82 10.22 -6.61
CA GLY A 2 14.82 9.11 -5.67
C GLY A 2 13.92 7.97 -6.10
N LYS A 3 14.31 6.76 -5.74
CA LYS A 3 13.47 5.58 -5.96
C LYS A 3 12.29 5.61 -4.98
N ALA A 4 11.11 5.20 -5.43
CA ALA A 4 9.97 5.09 -4.54
C ALA A 4 10.24 4.03 -3.47
N LYS A 5 9.88 4.34 -2.24
CA LYS A 5 10.11 3.47 -1.07
C LYS A 5 8.91 2.59 -0.83
N ILE A 6 9.11 1.29 -0.84
CA ILE A 6 8.03 0.31 -0.71
C ILE A 6 8.27 -0.60 0.48
N LEU A 7 7.23 -0.78 1.28
CA LEU A 7 7.20 -1.76 2.37
C LEU A 7 6.45 -2.99 1.90
N ILE A 8 7.02 -4.17 2.12
CA ILE A 8 6.40 -5.45 1.79
C ILE A 8 5.86 -6.08 3.06
N VAL A 9 4.62 -6.56 3.01
CA VAL A 9 4.01 -7.30 4.11
C VAL A 9 3.57 -8.67 3.58
N GLU A 10 4.32 -9.70 3.93
CA GLU A 10 4.13 -11.06 3.47
C GLU A 10 4.72 -12.02 4.50
N ASP A 11 3.92 -13.01 4.93
CA ASP A 11 4.32 -13.95 5.98
C ASP A 11 5.19 -15.12 5.45
N GLU A 12 5.19 -15.36 4.15
CA GLU A 12 6.06 -16.37 3.56
C GLU A 12 7.38 -15.75 3.11
N SER A 13 8.47 -16.10 3.76
CA SER A 13 9.78 -15.47 3.52
C SER A 13 10.27 -15.64 2.09
N ILE A 14 9.99 -16.78 1.47
CA ILE A 14 10.40 -17.04 0.08
C ILE A 14 9.66 -16.11 -0.87
N VAL A 15 8.37 -15.91 -0.66
CA VAL A 15 7.54 -15.02 -1.46
C VAL A 15 7.99 -13.57 -1.26
N ALA A 16 8.23 -13.18 -0.01
CA ALA A 16 8.71 -11.83 0.31
C ALA A 16 10.03 -11.53 -0.40
N ARG A 17 10.97 -12.47 -0.42
CA ARG A 17 12.24 -12.30 -1.12
C ARG A 17 12.07 -12.17 -2.62
N ASP A 18 11.17 -12.95 -3.20
CA ASP A 18 10.88 -12.87 -4.63
C ASP A 18 10.32 -11.49 -4.99
N ILE A 19 9.36 -11.01 -4.21
CA ILE A 19 8.78 -9.68 -4.42
C ILE A 19 9.87 -8.60 -4.28
N GLN A 20 10.69 -8.70 -3.25
CA GLN A 20 11.79 -7.76 -3.03
C GLN A 20 12.73 -7.70 -4.23
N ARG A 21 13.11 -8.86 -4.75
CA ARG A 21 13.99 -8.94 -5.91
C ARG A 21 13.38 -8.29 -7.14
N ARG A 22 12.10 -8.55 -7.39
CA ARG A 22 11.38 -7.96 -8.53
C ARG A 22 11.28 -6.45 -8.41
N LEU A 23 10.99 -5.94 -7.21
CA LEU A 23 10.90 -4.50 -6.97
C LEU A 23 12.26 -3.82 -7.19
N GLN A 24 13.32 -4.42 -6.68
CA GLN A 24 14.67 -3.88 -6.87
C GLN A 24 15.06 -3.86 -8.35
N HIS A 25 14.71 -4.90 -9.08
CA HIS A 25 14.94 -4.99 -10.52
C HIS A 25 14.20 -3.88 -11.27
N LEU A 26 12.99 -3.52 -10.82
CA LEU A 26 12.20 -2.46 -11.41
C LEU A 26 12.66 -1.05 -11.00
N GLY A 27 13.60 -0.94 -10.08
CA GLY A 27 14.15 0.34 -9.65
C GLY A 27 13.53 0.93 -8.40
N TYR A 28 12.73 0.16 -7.67
CA TYR A 28 12.16 0.61 -6.39
C TYR A 28 13.10 0.33 -5.23
N GLU A 29 12.94 1.10 -4.15
CA GLU A 29 13.68 0.87 -2.92
C GLU A 29 12.77 0.11 -1.94
N VAL A 30 13.19 -1.08 -1.53
CA VAL A 30 12.46 -1.86 -0.53
C VAL A 30 12.99 -1.46 0.84
N VAL A 31 12.16 -0.77 1.62
CA VAL A 31 12.57 -0.28 2.94
C VAL A 31 12.37 -1.28 4.06
N GLY A 32 11.62 -2.34 3.79
CA GLY A 32 11.42 -3.41 4.76
C GLY A 32 10.51 -4.50 4.20
N ALA A 33 10.58 -5.66 4.83
CA ALA A 33 9.68 -6.77 4.55
C ALA A 33 9.33 -7.38 5.91
N VAL A 34 8.05 -7.36 6.26
CA VAL A 34 7.57 -7.82 7.57
C VAL A 34 6.48 -8.87 7.40
N PRO A 35 6.34 -9.81 8.35
CA PRO A 35 5.43 -10.94 8.19
C PRO A 35 4.03 -10.74 8.78
N THR A 36 3.78 -9.71 9.57
CA THR A 36 2.49 -9.52 10.25
C THR A 36 1.92 -8.13 10.04
N GLY A 37 0.60 -8.01 10.24
CA GLY A 37 -0.08 -6.71 10.17
C GLY A 37 0.38 -5.74 11.23
N GLU A 38 0.63 -6.23 12.44
CA GLU A 38 1.10 -5.41 13.56
C GLU A 38 2.48 -4.79 13.26
N GLU A 39 3.39 -5.61 12.73
CA GLU A 39 4.71 -5.12 12.34
C GLU A 39 4.63 -4.17 11.15
N ALA A 40 3.68 -4.38 10.25
CA ALA A 40 3.45 -3.50 9.11
C ALA A 40 3.06 -2.09 9.58
N ILE A 41 2.13 -2.00 10.53
CA ILE A 41 1.69 -0.72 11.08
C ILE A 41 2.86 -0.02 11.77
N LYS A 42 3.62 -0.74 12.58
CA LYS A 42 4.78 -0.20 13.28
C LYS A 42 5.84 0.33 12.30
N LYS A 43 6.18 -0.47 11.29
CA LYS A 43 7.18 -0.06 10.29
C LYS A 43 6.69 1.09 9.43
N ALA A 44 5.42 1.12 9.09
CA ALA A 44 4.85 2.22 8.32
C ALA A 44 4.97 3.55 9.07
N SER A 45 4.75 3.52 10.39
CA SER A 45 4.87 4.73 11.23
C SER A 45 6.30 5.25 11.32
N ILE A 46 7.28 4.36 11.29
CA ILE A 46 8.70 4.72 11.43
C ILE A 46 9.32 5.08 10.08
N LEU A 47 9.11 4.23 9.08
CA LEU A 47 9.77 4.34 7.78
C LEU A 47 9.05 5.25 6.80
N LEU A 48 7.77 5.48 7.00
CA LEU A 48 6.91 6.29 6.12
C LEU A 48 7.12 5.96 4.64
N PRO A 49 6.87 4.70 4.25
CA PRO A 49 7.04 4.32 2.84
C PRO A 49 6.04 5.05 1.96
N GLU A 50 6.34 5.13 0.68
CA GLU A 50 5.44 5.76 -0.29
C GLU A 50 4.30 4.81 -0.70
N LEU A 51 4.48 3.51 -0.49
CA LEU A 51 3.51 2.50 -0.84
C LEU A 51 3.75 1.23 -0.03
N VAL A 52 2.68 0.51 0.28
CA VAL A 52 2.74 -0.79 0.97
C VAL A 52 2.15 -1.85 0.05
N LEU A 53 2.87 -2.95 -0.15
CA LEU A 53 2.36 -4.16 -0.76
C LEU A 53 1.94 -5.09 0.36
N MET A 54 0.66 -5.36 0.46
CA MET A 54 0.06 -6.06 1.58
C MET A 54 -0.61 -7.35 1.17
N ASP A 55 -0.12 -8.49 1.67
CA ASP A 55 -0.84 -9.75 1.52
C ASP A 55 -2.13 -9.66 2.32
N VAL A 56 -3.25 -10.04 1.73
CA VAL A 56 -4.55 -10.02 2.42
C VAL A 56 -4.61 -11.08 3.51
N ARG A 57 -3.93 -12.20 3.34
CA ARG A 57 -3.90 -13.29 4.33
C ARG A 57 -2.57 -13.34 5.04
N LEU A 58 -2.56 -12.86 6.26
CA LEU A 58 -1.39 -12.87 7.12
C LEU A 58 -1.65 -13.75 8.33
N LYS A 59 -0.58 -14.35 8.84
CA LYS A 59 -0.61 -15.07 10.11
C LYS A 59 -0.70 -14.04 11.24
N GLY A 60 -1.28 -14.46 12.37
CA GLY A 60 -1.45 -13.59 13.51
C GLY A 60 -2.89 -13.16 13.69
N GLU A 61 -3.12 -12.28 14.65
CA GLU A 61 -4.48 -11.84 15.00
C GLU A 61 -5.05 -10.83 14.01
N MET A 62 -4.18 -10.04 13.38
CA MET A 62 -4.60 -9.01 12.44
C MET A 62 -4.33 -9.47 11.01
N ASP A 63 -5.35 -9.45 10.14
CA ASP A 63 -5.16 -9.76 8.74
C ASP A 63 -4.68 -8.51 7.97
N GLY A 64 -4.33 -8.72 6.69
CA GLY A 64 -3.81 -7.64 5.85
C GLY A 64 -4.81 -6.52 5.62
N ILE A 65 -6.10 -6.84 5.57
CA ILE A 65 -7.16 -5.85 5.35
C ILE A 65 -7.28 -4.90 6.53
N GLU A 66 -7.26 -5.44 7.74
CA GLU A 66 -7.29 -4.63 8.96
C GLU A 66 -6.07 -3.73 9.07
N ALA A 67 -4.88 -4.30 8.82
CA ALA A 67 -3.64 -3.54 8.85
C ALA A 67 -3.63 -2.42 7.80
N ALA A 68 -4.11 -2.71 6.59
CA ALA A 68 -4.19 -1.72 5.53
C ALA A 68 -5.12 -0.57 5.88
N GLY A 69 -6.26 -0.87 6.51
CA GLY A 69 -7.19 0.14 6.97
C GLY A 69 -6.53 1.13 7.95
N VAL A 70 -5.78 0.61 8.91
CA VAL A 70 -5.04 1.44 9.87
C VAL A 70 -3.98 2.29 9.17
N ILE A 71 -3.19 1.68 8.29
CA ILE A 71 -2.11 2.38 7.58
C ILE A 71 -2.68 3.52 6.71
N ARG A 72 -3.78 3.26 6.01
CA ARG A 72 -4.44 4.29 5.19
C ARG A 72 -4.98 5.43 6.05
N GLN A 73 -5.65 5.09 7.14
CA GLN A 73 -6.32 6.07 7.99
C GLN A 73 -5.34 6.91 8.80
N GLU A 74 -4.33 6.26 9.38
CA GLU A 74 -3.37 6.91 10.29
C GLU A 74 -2.24 7.63 9.57
N TYR A 75 -1.75 7.06 8.47
CA TYR A 75 -0.53 7.55 7.81
C TYR A 75 -0.74 8.01 6.38
N ASP A 76 -1.92 7.80 5.83
CA ASP A 76 -2.26 8.18 4.45
C ASP A 76 -1.29 7.59 3.41
N ILE A 77 -0.89 6.35 3.63
CA ILE A 77 0.01 5.63 2.73
C ILE A 77 -0.84 4.71 1.84
N PRO A 78 -0.66 4.74 0.51
CA PRO A 78 -1.42 3.88 -0.39
C PRO A 78 -1.04 2.42 -0.21
N VAL A 79 -2.03 1.53 -0.26
CA VAL A 79 -1.86 0.09 -0.10
C VAL A 79 -2.34 -0.61 -1.36
N ILE A 80 -1.52 -1.54 -1.85
CA ILE A 80 -1.90 -2.47 -2.91
C ILE A 80 -1.98 -3.85 -2.27
N TYR A 81 -3.11 -4.54 -2.48
CA TYR A 81 -3.27 -5.90 -1.96
C TYR A 81 -2.67 -6.93 -2.89
N LEU A 82 -2.00 -7.91 -2.30
CA LEU A 82 -1.56 -9.12 -2.98
C LEU A 82 -2.48 -10.25 -2.54
N SER A 83 -3.13 -10.90 -3.46
CA SER A 83 -4.10 -11.96 -3.15
C SER A 83 -3.80 -13.21 -3.98
N ALA A 84 -3.82 -14.36 -3.32
CA ALA A 84 -3.86 -15.63 -4.02
C ALA A 84 -5.30 -15.83 -4.47
N TYR A 85 -5.51 -16.25 -5.66
CA TYR A 85 -6.75 -16.58 -6.35
C TYR A 85 -8.08 -16.10 -5.71
N ALA A 86 -8.98 -15.60 -6.53
CA ALA A 86 -10.25 -14.95 -6.22
C ALA A 86 -11.04 -15.51 -5.02
N ASP A 87 -10.81 -14.91 -3.86
CA ASP A 87 -11.69 -15.05 -2.72
C ASP A 87 -12.62 -13.83 -2.76
N ASN A 88 -13.83 -14.03 -3.27
CA ASN A 88 -14.79 -12.93 -3.45
C ASN A 88 -15.13 -12.22 -2.16
N ASP A 89 -15.23 -12.94 -1.06
CA ASP A 89 -15.54 -12.34 0.25
C ASP A 89 -14.38 -11.46 0.74
N THR A 90 -13.16 -11.94 0.55
CA THR A 90 -11.96 -11.17 0.89
C THR A 90 -11.86 -9.91 0.05
N LEU A 91 -12.15 -10.00 -1.24
CA LEU A 91 -12.14 -8.84 -2.14
C LEU A 91 -13.20 -7.81 -1.75
N LYS A 92 -14.37 -8.24 -1.33
CA LYS A 92 -15.43 -7.33 -0.85
C LYS A 92 -15.01 -6.60 0.41
N ARG A 93 -14.41 -7.31 1.37
CA ARG A 93 -13.88 -6.69 2.58
C ARG A 93 -12.77 -5.70 2.25
N ALA A 94 -11.87 -6.09 1.35
CA ALA A 94 -10.75 -5.25 0.94
C ALA A 94 -11.23 -3.96 0.29
N SER A 95 -12.29 -3.98 -0.50
CA SER A 95 -12.81 -2.79 -1.18
C SER A 95 -13.27 -1.70 -0.22
N VAL A 96 -13.70 -2.05 0.98
CA VAL A 96 -14.12 -1.08 2.01
C VAL A 96 -12.95 -0.21 2.48
N THR A 97 -11.73 -0.71 2.41
CA THR A 97 -10.53 0.05 2.82
C THR A 97 -10.00 0.99 1.73
N GLU A 98 -10.67 1.05 0.59
CA GLU A 98 -10.29 1.90 -0.55
C GLU A 98 -8.85 1.70 -1.00
N PRO A 99 -8.46 0.46 -1.39
CA PRO A 99 -7.10 0.20 -1.81
C PRO A 99 -6.78 0.87 -3.15
N PHE A 100 -5.50 1.12 -3.37
CA PHE A 100 -5.04 1.69 -4.62
C PHE A 100 -4.87 0.65 -5.72
N GLY A 101 -4.99 -0.63 -5.41
CA GLY A 101 -4.94 -1.68 -6.41
C GLY A 101 -4.94 -3.07 -5.80
N TYR A 102 -5.08 -4.04 -6.67
CA TYR A 102 -5.04 -5.46 -6.35
C TYR A 102 -4.12 -6.16 -7.34
N ILE A 103 -3.31 -7.07 -6.85
CA ILE A 103 -2.48 -7.93 -7.70
C ILE A 103 -2.78 -9.36 -7.32
N LEU A 104 -3.17 -10.17 -8.31
CA LEU A 104 -3.44 -11.60 -8.09
C LEU A 104 -2.16 -12.41 -8.27
N LYS A 105 -1.89 -13.31 -7.35
CA LYS A 105 -0.79 -14.26 -7.45
C LYS A 105 -1.23 -15.46 -8.32
N PRO A 106 -0.36 -16.02 -9.15
CA PRO A 106 0.97 -15.53 -9.53
C PRO A 106 0.89 -14.30 -10.42
N PHE A 107 1.79 -13.38 -10.26
CA PHE A 107 1.81 -12.14 -11.03
C PHE A 107 3.10 -12.01 -11.84
N GLU A 108 3.03 -11.26 -12.93
CA GLU A 108 4.19 -10.91 -13.73
C GLU A 108 4.80 -9.61 -13.21
N GLU A 109 6.08 -9.43 -13.43
CA GLU A 109 6.80 -8.23 -13.04
C GLU A 109 6.19 -6.99 -13.68
N ARG A 110 5.70 -7.10 -14.91
CA ARG A 110 5.02 -6.02 -15.62
C ARG A 110 3.74 -5.57 -14.93
N GLU A 111 2.94 -6.51 -14.43
CA GLU A 111 1.72 -6.19 -13.68
C GLU A 111 2.04 -5.46 -12.40
N LEU A 112 3.07 -5.94 -11.71
CA LEU A 112 3.55 -5.32 -10.47
C LEU A 112 3.96 -3.88 -10.72
N HIS A 113 4.77 -3.64 -11.75
CA HIS A 113 5.24 -2.31 -12.11
C HIS A 113 4.09 -1.37 -12.47
N THR A 114 3.19 -1.82 -13.35
CA THR A 114 2.07 -0.99 -13.80
C THR A 114 1.15 -0.61 -12.64
N THR A 115 0.82 -1.58 -11.78
CA THR A 115 -0.07 -1.32 -10.65
C THR A 115 0.56 -0.35 -9.66
N ILE A 116 1.85 -0.50 -9.37
CA ILE A 116 2.55 0.41 -8.46
C ILE A 116 2.60 1.82 -9.02
N GLU A 117 2.96 1.98 -10.30
CA GLU A 117 3.04 3.30 -10.92
C GLU A 117 1.69 4.01 -10.93
N MET A 118 0.61 3.28 -11.23
CA MET A 118 -0.73 3.84 -11.20
C MET A 118 -1.15 4.25 -9.80
N ALA A 119 -0.81 3.45 -8.79
CA ALA A 119 -1.14 3.75 -7.41
C ALA A 119 -0.40 4.98 -6.91
N LEU A 120 0.89 5.09 -7.21
CA LEU A 120 1.70 6.25 -6.82
C LEU A 120 1.18 7.54 -7.48
N TYR A 121 0.84 7.46 -8.75
CA TYR A 121 0.30 8.59 -9.50
C TYR A 121 -1.04 9.05 -8.93
N ARG A 122 -1.94 8.10 -8.69
CA ARG A 122 -3.25 8.37 -8.11
C ARG A 122 -3.13 9.01 -6.72
N ASN A 123 -2.23 8.50 -5.90
CA ASN A 123 -2.00 9.03 -4.56
C ASN A 123 -1.48 10.47 -4.62
N GLU A 124 -0.60 10.76 -5.55
CA GLU A 124 -0.06 12.10 -5.77
C GLU A 124 -1.17 13.07 -6.16
N LEU A 125 -2.05 12.67 -7.07
CA LEU A 125 -3.20 13.48 -7.46
C LEU A 125 -4.15 13.74 -6.30
N GLU A 126 -4.45 12.74 -5.50
CA GLU A 126 -5.32 12.88 -4.33
C GLU A 126 -4.75 13.83 -3.30
N LYS A 127 -3.43 13.81 -3.09
CA LYS A 127 -2.77 14.75 -2.19
C LYS A 127 -2.90 16.19 -2.68
N LYS A 128 -2.76 16.42 -3.96
CA LYS A 128 -2.93 17.76 -4.55
C LYS A 128 -4.35 18.27 -4.38
N ILE A 129 -5.34 17.40 -4.57
CA ILE A 129 -6.74 17.76 -4.37
C ILE A 129 -7.01 18.12 -2.91
N LYS A 130 -6.52 17.34 -1.96
CA LYS A 130 -6.66 17.62 -0.53
C LYS A 130 -6.04 18.97 -0.15
N GLU A 131 -4.86 19.26 -0.65
CA GLU A 131 -4.19 20.55 -0.40
C GLU A 131 -5.01 21.71 -0.94
N SER A 132 -5.55 21.61 -2.15
CA SER A 132 -6.44 22.60 -2.74
C SER A 132 -7.70 22.81 -1.92
N GLU A 133 -8.36 21.74 -1.51
CA GLU A 133 -9.57 21.79 -0.69
C GLU A 133 -9.31 22.46 0.65
N ASN A 134 -8.21 22.12 1.29
CA ASN A 134 -7.83 22.74 2.57
C ASN A 134 -7.57 24.22 2.41
N TRP A 135 -6.92 24.62 1.34
CA TRP A 135 -6.63 26.02 1.05
C TRP A 135 -7.94 26.79 0.85
N TYR A 136 -8.86 26.27 0.05
CA TYR A 136 -10.18 26.89 -0.16
C TYR A 136 -10.98 26.96 1.12
N GLY A 137 -10.98 25.90 1.89
CA GLY A 137 -11.68 25.86 3.17
C GLY A 137 -11.18 26.94 4.12
N THR A 138 -9.87 27.10 4.22
CA THR A 138 -9.24 28.13 5.06
C THR A 138 -9.61 29.53 4.57
N THR A 139 -9.55 29.77 3.28
CA THR A 139 -9.88 31.06 2.69
C THR A 139 -11.36 31.44 2.95
N LEU A 140 -12.28 30.51 2.75
CA LEU A 140 -13.69 30.72 2.98
C LEU A 140 -13.99 31.03 4.45
N ARG A 141 -13.31 30.35 5.37
CA ARG A 141 -13.44 30.61 6.79
C ARG A 141 -12.95 32.01 7.17
N SER A 142 -11.87 32.43 6.54
CA SER A 142 -11.30 33.76 6.77
C SER A 142 -12.21 34.87 6.29
N LEU A 143 -12.96 34.61 5.24
CA LEU A 143 -13.91 35.57 4.67
C LEU A 143 -15.27 35.57 5.40
N GLY A 144 -15.58 34.48 6.05
CA GLY A 144 -16.81 34.32 6.78
C GLY A 144 -16.65 34.67 8.24
#